data_5d87a868aa611976804f7446df88f789
#
_entry.id   5d87a868aa611976804f7446df88f789
#
_cell.length_a   1.000
_cell.length_b   1.000
_cell.length_c   1.000
_cell.angle_alpha   90.00
_cell.angle_beta   90.00
_cell.angle_gamma   90.00
#
_symmetry.space_group_name_H-M   'P 1'
#
loop_
_entity.id
_entity.type
_entity.pdbx_description
1 polymer ?
#
loop_
_entity_poly.entity_id
_entity_poly.type
_entity_poly.pdbx_seq_one_letter_code
_entity_poly.pdbx_strand_id
1 'polypeptide(L)'
;MNKLFFWVCAVLMTACTSYKNDEVLTESGLSKSRFQTEINGEKTDLFVLKNKNKMEVCITNYGGRIVSVMVPDKDGIMRDVVLGFDSIQDYIKYPSDFGASIGRYANRINQGRFSLDGIAVSYTHLRAHETLSD
;
A
#
# COMPACT_ATOMS: atom_id res chain seq x y z
N MET A 1 52.83 47.62 28.05
CA MET A 1 51.94 46.75 28.80
C MET A 1 50.79 46.38 27.83
N ASN A 2 50.92 45.26 27.11
CA ASN A 2 49.98 44.81 26.10
C ASN A 2 49.07 43.75 26.68
N LYS A 3 47.78 44.04 26.69
CA LYS A 3 46.76 43.04 27.03
C LYS A 3 46.32 42.35 25.73
N LEU A 4 46.75 41.13 25.59
CA LEU A 4 46.35 40.24 24.53
C LEU A 4 44.92 39.74 24.82
N PHE A 5 43.94 40.18 24.03
CA PHE A 5 42.57 39.66 24.06
C PHE A 5 42.52 38.39 23.24
N PHE A 6 42.46 37.25 23.92
CA PHE A 6 42.14 35.96 23.32
C PHE A 6 40.64 35.90 22.99
N TRP A 7 40.30 36.01 21.75
CA TRP A 7 38.98 35.67 21.23
C TRP A 7 38.90 34.17 21.07
N VAL A 8 38.23 33.50 22.01
CA VAL A 8 37.84 32.11 21.83
C VAL A 8 36.54 32.08 21.00
N CYS A 9 36.67 31.89 19.71
CA CYS A 9 35.52 31.52 18.84
C CYS A 9 35.08 30.11 19.20
N ALA A 10 34.06 29.97 20.03
CA ALA A 10 33.35 28.73 20.19
C ALA A 10 32.50 28.47 18.94
N VAL A 11 33.01 27.67 18.03
CA VAL A 11 32.25 27.12 16.90
C VAL A 11 31.32 26.09 17.49
N LEU A 12 30.05 26.46 17.72
CA LEU A 12 28.99 25.52 17.95
C LEU A 12 28.74 24.72 16.65
N MET A 13 29.38 23.58 16.55
CA MET A 13 29.00 22.53 15.61
C MET A 13 27.64 22.00 16.04
N THR A 14 26.57 22.60 15.53
CA THR A 14 25.25 21.94 15.51
C THR A 14 25.36 20.75 14.58
N ALA A 15 25.72 19.60 15.14
CA ALA A 15 25.54 18.32 14.48
C ALA A 15 24.05 18.12 14.25
N CYS A 16 23.54 18.42 13.05
CA CYS A 16 22.29 17.87 12.57
C CYS A 16 22.45 16.36 12.52
N THR A 17 22.15 15.69 13.62
CA THR A 17 21.85 14.27 13.62
C THR A 17 20.56 14.13 12.82
N SER A 18 20.71 13.88 11.53
CA SER A 18 19.64 13.33 10.70
C SER A 18 19.26 12.00 11.35
N TYR A 19 18.18 12.01 12.11
CA TYR A 19 17.57 10.80 12.64
C TYR A 19 17.01 10.09 11.41
N LYS A 20 17.83 9.21 10.79
CA LYS A 20 17.33 8.20 9.90
C LYS A 20 16.47 7.29 10.76
N ASN A 21 15.15 7.49 10.72
CA ASN A 21 14.25 6.42 11.05
C ASN A 21 14.60 5.29 10.07
N ASP A 22 15.28 4.27 10.55
CA ASP A 22 15.47 3.03 9.80
C ASP A 22 14.08 2.42 9.64
N GLU A 23 13.39 2.83 8.59
CA GLU A 23 12.07 2.32 8.24
C GLU A 23 12.23 0.85 7.90
N VAL A 24 11.63 -0.01 8.73
CA VAL A 24 11.67 -1.45 8.52
C VAL A 24 10.87 -1.77 7.26
N LEU A 25 11.57 -2.09 6.19
CA LEU A 25 10.96 -2.53 4.93
C LEU A 25 10.52 -3.99 5.03
N THR A 26 9.48 -4.33 4.29
CA THR A 26 9.04 -5.71 4.07
C THR A 26 10.05 -6.47 3.19
N GLU A 27 9.89 -7.77 3.03
CA GLU A 27 10.72 -8.59 2.11
C GLU A 27 10.58 -8.13 0.66
N SER A 28 9.40 -7.61 0.28
CA SER A 28 9.14 -7.02 -1.03
C SER A 28 9.65 -5.57 -1.17
N GLY A 29 10.23 -4.99 -0.12
CA GLY A 29 10.73 -3.62 -0.12
C GLY A 29 9.66 -2.55 0.16
N LEU A 30 8.46 -2.94 0.54
CA LEU A 30 7.38 -2.01 0.88
C LEU A 30 7.64 -1.34 2.23
N SER A 31 7.35 -0.04 2.30
CA SER A 31 7.36 0.72 3.52
C SER A 31 5.96 0.81 4.11
N LYS A 32 5.81 0.40 5.37
CA LYS A 32 4.52 0.44 6.07
C LYS A 32 3.96 1.85 6.16
N SER A 33 4.79 2.87 6.35
CA SER A 33 4.37 4.28 6.47
C SER A 33 3.66 4.79 5.22
N ARG A 34 4.01 4.29 4.03
CA ARG A 34 3.37 4.67 2.75
C ARG A 34 1.94 4.14 2.62
N PHE A 35 1.53 3.23 3.51
CA PHE A 35 0.17 2.68 3.58
C PHE A 35 -0.64 3.24 4.75
N GLN A 36 0.00 4.01 5.63
CA GLN A 36 -0.63 4.61 6.80
C GLN A 36 -1.10 6.03 6.47
N THR A 37 -2.39 6.16 6.20
CA THR A 37 -3.05 7.44 5.96
C THR A 37 -4.51 7.38 6.41
N GLU A 38 -5.23 8.49 6.29
CA GLU A 38 -6.66 8.55 6.56
C GLU A 38 -7.40 8.92 5.28
N ILE A 39 -8.41 8.13 4.93
CA ILE A 39 -9.25 8.32 3.75
C ILE A 39 -10.70 8.29 4.20
N ASN A 40 -11.43 9.39 4.01
CA ASN A 40 -12.83 9.53 4.40
C ASN A 40 -13.10 9.20 5.88
N GLY A 41 -12.16 9.55 6.77
CA GLY A 41 -12.26 9.27 8.22
C GLY A 41 -11.81 7.86 8.63
N GLU A 42 -11.45 7.01 7.69
CA GLU A 42 -10.97 5.65 7.95
C GLU A 42 -9.43 5.55 7.81
N LYS A 43 -8.78 4.97 8.81
CA LYS A 43 -7.33 4.78 8.79
C LYS A 43 -6.96 3.57 7.96
N THR A 44 -6.02 3.77 7.04
CA THR A 44 -5.41 2.68 6.27
C THR A 44 -4.11 2.21 6.91
N ASP A 45 -3.76 0.94 6.67
CA ASP A 45 -2.51 0.34 7.16
C ASP A 45 -2.06 -0.80 6.22
N LEU A 46 -0.81 -1.26 6.42
CA LEU A 46 -0.24 -2.44 5.79
C LEU A 46 -0.02 -3.52 6.85
N PHE A 47 -0.62 -4.68 6.64
CA PHE A 47 -0.48 -5.87 7.47
C PHE A 47 0.47 -6.85 6.81
N VAL A 48 1.50 -7.26 7.54
CA VAL A 48 2.53 -8.18 7.04
C VAL A 48 2.41 -9.51 7.76
N LEU A 49 2.17 -10.57 7.00
CA LEU A 49 2.05 -11.94 7.47
C LEU A 49 3.26 -12.74 6.99
N LYS A 50 3.95 -13.41 7.91
CA LYS A 50 5.11 -14.26 7.60
C LYS A 50 4.93 -15.67 8.15
N ASN A 51 5.33 -16.66 7.38
CA ASN A 51 5.36 -18.05 7.82
C ASN A 51 6.78 -18.54 8.14
N LYS A 52 6.90 -19.77 8.64
CA LYS A 52 8.18 -20.40 8.98
C LYS A 52 9.11 -20.58 7.78
N ASN A 53 8.57 -20.66 6.58
CA ASN A 53 9.28 -20.88 5.32
C ASN A 53 9.63 -19.58 4.61
N LYS A 54 9.62 -18.44 5.33
CA LYS A 54 9.94 -17.11 4.82
C LYS A 54 8.95 -16.55 3.79
N MET A 55 7.85 -17.24 3.49
CA MET A 55 6.79 -16.65 2.69
C MET A 55 6.22 -15.43 3.42
N GLU A 56 6.09 -14.32 2.73
CA GLU A 56 5.51 -13.08 3.24
C GLU A 56 4.32 -12.65 2.38
N VAL A 57 3.26 -12.21 3.03
CA VAL A 57 2.08 -11.63 2.38
C VAL A 57 1.81 -10.27 2.98
N CYS A 58 1.73 -9.24 2.14
CA CYS A 58 1.38 -7.90 2.54
C CYS A 58 -0.05 -7.58 2.09
N ILE A 59 -0.89 -7.14 3.04
CA ILE A 59 -2.31 -6.83 2.81
C ILE A 59 -2.59 -5.43 3.34
N THR A 60 -3.31 -4.63 2.56
CA THR A 60 -3.86 -3.37 3.05
C THR A 60 -5.36 -3.47 3.28
N ASN A 61 -5.87 -2.80 4.31
CA ASN A 61 -7.31 -2.67 4.53
C ASN A 61 -8.00 -1.74 3.52
N TYR A 62 -7.24 -1.01 2.70
CA TYR A 62 -7.80 -0.23 1.61
C TYR A 62 -8.32 -1.15 0.49
N GLY A 63 -9.61 -1.49 0.56
CA GLY A 63 -10.26 -2.42 -0.34
C GLY A 63 -9.90 -3.90 -0.08
N GLY A 64 -9.32 -4.24 1.07
CA GLY A 64 -8.91 -5.61 1.42
C GLY A 64 -7.94 -6.21 0.41
N ARG A 65 -6.95 -5.42 -0.06
CA ARG A 65 -6.06 -5.78 -1.18
C ARG A 65 -4.86 -6.57 -0.72
N ILE A 66 -4.54 -7.61 -1.46
CA ILE A 66 -3.22 -8.24 -1.41
C ILE A 66 -2.27 -7.36 -2.22
N VAL A 67 -1.26 -6.81 -1.56
CA VAL A 67 -0.30 -5.86 -2.16
C VAL A 67 0.92 -6.60 -2.70
N SER A 68 1.40 -7.62 -1.97
CA SER A 68 2.59 -8.39 -2.30
C SER A 68 2.48 -9.80 -1.74
N VAL A 69 3.00 -10.78 -2.46
CA VAL A 69 3.16 -12.16 -2.00
C VAL A 69 4.55 -12.64 -2.38
N MET A 70 5.46 -12.66 -1.39
CA MET A 70 6.82 -13.15 -1.57
C MET A 70 6.88 -14.65 -1.35
N VAL A 71 7.29 -15.37 -2.36
CA VAL A 71 7.47 -16.84 -2.33
C VAL A 71 8.85 -17.23 -2.86
N PRO A 72 9.46 -18.31 -2.35
CA PRO A 72 10.70 -18.81 -2.92
C PRO A 72 10.45 -19.47 -4.29
N ASP A 73 11.28 -19.15 -5.26
CA ASP A 73 11.32 -19.87 -6.53
C ASP A 73 12.03 -21.24 -6.36
N LYS A 74 12.23 -21.99 -7.47
CA LYS A 74 12.89 -23.30 -7.48
C LYS A 74 14.34 -23.27 -6.96
N ASP A 75 14.98 -22.10 -7.00
CA ASP A 75 16.37 -21.87 -6.55
C ASP A 75 16.41 -21.28 -5.13
N GLY A 76 15.23 -21.13 -4.48
CA GLY A 76 15.09 -20.55 -3.14
C GLY A 76 15.14 -19.02 -3.10
N ILE A 77 15.14 -18.35 -4.25
CA ILE A 77 15.15 -16.89 -4.34
C ILE A 77 13.73 -16.37 -4.14
N MET A 78 13.56 -15.43 -3.20
CA MET A 78 12.26 -14.82 -2.92
C MET A 78 11.82 -13.93 -4.08
N ARG A 79 10.59 -14.15 -4.56
CA ARG A 79 9.99 -13.38 -5.64
C ARG A 79 8.58 -12.94 -5.30
N ASP A 80 8.25 -11.71 -5.67
CA ASP A 80 6.87 -11.25 -5.62
C ASP A 80 6.10 -11.81 -6.82
N VAL A 81 4.95 -12.42 -6.55
CA VAL A 81 4.10 -13.04 -7.58
C VAL A 81 2.76 -12.31 -7.75
N VAL A 82 2.61 -11.13 -7.17
CA VAL A 82 1.41 -10.31 -7.23
C VAL A 82 1.72 -8.94 -7.80
N LEU A 83 0.82 -8.41 -8.63
CA LEU A 83 0.87 -7.03 -9.06
C LEU A 83 0.23 -6.12 -8.02
N GLY A 84 0.92 -5.06 -7.62
CA GLY A 84 0.47 -4.08 -6.66
C GLY A 84 1.18 -2.74 -6.84
N PHE A 85 0.80 -1.77 -6.01
CA PHE A 85 1.48 -0.47 -5.92
C PHE A 85 2.17 -0.34 -4.55
N ASP A 86 3.18 0.50 -4.51
CA ASP A 86 4.03 0.68 -3.32
C ASP A 86 3.44 1.67 -2.30
N SER A 87 2.27 2.23 -2.55
CA SER A 87 1.61 3.19 -1.66
C SER A 87 0.11 3.27 -1.87
N ILE A 88 -0.60 3.74 -0.83
CA ILE A 88 -2.04 4.05 -0.96
C ILE A 88 -2.29 5.15 -1.98
N GLN A 89 -1.39 6.14 -2.08
CA GLN A 89 -1.54 7.24 -3.01
C GLN A 89 -1.56 6.76 -4.47
N ASP A 90 -0.76 5.74 -4.79
CA ASP A 90 -0.73 5.16 -6.13
C ASP A 90 -2.04 4.40 -6.43
N TYR A 91 -2.61 3.68 -5.45
CA TYR A 91 -3.92 3.05 -5.60
C TYR A 91 -5.06 4.06 -5.81
N ILE A 92 -4.97 5.25 -5.23
CA ILE A 92 -5.94 6.34 -5.44
C ILE A 92 -5.76 6.97 -6.81
N LYS A 93 -4.50 7.23 -7.19
CA LYS A 93 -4.14 7.90 -8.44
C LYS A 93 -4.39 7.03 -9.68
N TYR A 94 -4.14 5.74 -9.55
CA TYR A 94 -4.27 4.77 -10.64
C TYR A 94 -5.32 3.71 -10.27
N PRO A 95 -6.62 3.98 -10.49
CA PRO A 95 -7.68 3.03 -10.19
C PRO A 95 -7.42 1.67 -10.85
N SER A 96 -7.37 0.61 -10.05
CA SER A 96 -7.13 -0.75 -10.50
C SER A 96 -7.78 -1.73 -9.53
N ASP A 97 -8.02 -2.95 -9.99
CA ASP A 97 -8.52 -4.05 -9.15
C ASP A 97 -7.40 -4.98 -8.68
N PHE A 98 -6.13 -4.55 -8.80
CA PHE A 98 -4.98 -5.34 -8.36
C PHE A 98 -5.13 -5.77 -6.90
N GLY A 99 -5.14 -7.09 -6.69
CA GLY A 99 -5.26 -7.72 -5.38
C GLY A 99 -6.56 -7.45 -4.61
N ALA A 100 -7.53 -6.73 -5.18
CA ALA A 100 -8.73 -6.30 -4.47
C ALA A 100 -9.65 -7.46 -4.09
N SER A 101 -10.24 -7.38 -2.88
CA SER A 101 -11.33 -8.25 -2.45
C SER A 101 -12.63 -7.74 -3.03
N ILE A 102 -13.18 -8.46 -4.02
CA ILE A 102 -14.42 -8.09 -4.70
C ILE A 102 -15.63 -8.65 -3.96
N GLY A 103 -16.54 -7.77 -3.59
CA GLY A 103 -17.79 -8.06 -2.87
C GLY A 103 -18.58 -6.73 -2.69
N ARG A 104 -19.71 -6.72 -2.08
CA ARG A 104 -20.69 -7.75 -1.67
C ARG A 104 -21.38 -8.40 -2.88
N TYR A 105 -21.66 -7.59 -3.93
CA TYR A 105 -22.17 -8.03 -5.22
C TYR A 105 -21.01 -8.00 -6.21
N ALA A 106 -20.76 -9.14 -6.82
CA ALA A 106 -19.64 -9.30 -7.73
C ALA A 106 -20.03 -10.20 -8.91
N ASN A 107 -19.19 -10.20 -9.94
CA ASN A 107 -19.40 -10.95 -11.15
C ASN A 107 -20.67 -10.53 -11.91
N ARG A 108 -21.39 -11.47 -12.51
CA ARG A 108 -22.59 -11.21 -13.30
C ARG A 108 -23.84 -11.23 -12.44
N ILE A 109 -24.47 -10.07 -12.27
CA ILE A 109 -25.75 -9.95 -11.59
C ILE A 109 -26.87 -10.00 -12.64
N ASN A 110 -27.90 -10.83 -12.40
CA ASN A 110 -28.99 -11.01 -13.33
C ASN A 110 -29.61 -9.69 -13.74
N GLN A 111 -29.67 -9.43 -15.03
CA GLN A 111 -30.19 -8.18 -15.64
C GLN A 111 -29.50 -6.92 -15.13
N GLY A 112 -28.33 -7.00 -14.45
CA GLY A 112 -27.65 -5.83 -13.86
C GLY A 112 -28.48 -5.13 -12.79
N ARG A 113 -29.36 -5.82 -12.07
CA ARG A 113 -30.26 -5.24 -11.08
C ARG A 113 -30.13 -5.94 -9.73
N PHE A 114 -30.09 -5.16 -8.67
CA PHE A 114 -30.13 -5.62 -7.29
C PHE A 114 -30.75 -4.55 -6.39
N SER A 115 -31.04 -4.86 -5.15
CA SER A 115 -31.50 -3.91 -4.14
C SER A 115 -30.46 -3.76 -3.04
N LEU A 116 -30.17 -2.55 -2.62
CA LEU A 116 -29.30 -2.21 -1.49
C LEU A 116 -30.08 -1.31 -0.55
N ASP A 117 -30.28 -1.73 0.70
CA ASP A 117 -31.04 -1.00 1.72
C ASP A 117 -32.44 -0.55 1.24
N GLY A 118 -33.11 -1.41 0.46
CA GLY A 118 -34.44 -1.13 -0.12
C GLY A 118 -34.41 -0.25 -1.39
N ILE A 119 -33.24 0.25 -1.80
CA ILE A 119 -33.09 1.06 -3.01
C ILE A 119 -32.71 0.14 -4.17
N ALA A 120 -33.48 0.20 -5.26
CA ALA A 120 -33.17 -0.55 -6.48
C ALA A 120 -31.99 0.09 -7.22
N VAL A 121 -30.96 -0.69 -7.49
CA VAL A 121 -29.79 -0.31 -8.28
C VAL A 121 -29.83 -1.01 -9.62
N SER A 122 -29.61 -0.30 -10.71
CA SER A 122 -29.48 -0.85 -12.05
C SER A 122 -28.21 -0.32 -12.71
N TYR A 123 -27.36 -1.20 -13.22
CA TYR A 123 -26.11 -0.85 -13.91
C TYR A 123 -26.00 -1.45 -15.31
N THR A 124 -27.13 -1.75 -15.92
CA THR A 124 -27.16 -2.32 -17.30
C THR A 124 -26.43 -1.48 -18.32
N HIS A 125 -26.33 -0.17 -18.11
CA HIS A 125 -25.61 0.77 -18.97
C HIS A 125 -24.08 0.75 -18.83
N LEU A 126 -23.55 0.16 -17.75
CA LEU A 126 -22.10 0.10 -17.49
C LEU A 126 -21.41 -1.10 -18.15
N ARG A 127 -22.18 -2.04 -18.71
CA ARG A 127 -21.66 -3.29 -19.28
C ARG A 127 -21.10 -3.17 -20.70
N ALA A 128 -21.18 -2.01 -21.32
CA ALA A 128 -20.78 -1.83 -22.73
C ALA A 128 -19.28 -2.06 -22.99
N HIS A 129 -18.44 -2.05 -21.95
CA HIS A 129 -16.98 -2.22 -22.08
C HIS A 129 -16.48 -3.64 -21.78
N GLU A 130 -17.32 -4.52 -21.21
CA GLU A 130 -16.94 -5.89 -20.87
C GLU A 130 -17.21 -6.91 -21.98
N THR A 131 -17.91 -6.51 -23.04
CA THR A 131 -18.34 -7.42 -24.12
C THR A 131 -17.38 -7.46 -25.31
N LEU A 132 -16.23 -6.83 -25.22
CA LEU A 132 -15.22 -6.82 -26.30
C LEU A 132 -14.17 -7.93 -26.19
N SER A 133 -14.37 -8.91 -25.32
CA SER A 133 -13.46 -10.04 -25.12
C SER A 133 -14.07 -11.39 -25.50
N ASP A 134 -15.03 -11.43 -26.41
CA ASP A 134 -15.49 -12.68 -27.03
C ASP A 134 -14.86 -12.86 -28.41
#